data_69171a705162da359b54ae1c4886095b
#
_entry.id   69171a705162da359b54ae1c4886095b
#
_cell.length_a   1.000
_cell.length_b   1.000
_cell.length_c   1.000
_cell.angle_alpha   90.00
_cell.angle_beta   90.00
_cell.angle_gamma   90.00
#
_symmetry.space_group_name_H-M   'P 1'
#
loop_
_entity.id
_entity.type
_entity.pdbx_description
1 polymer ?
#
loop_
_entity_poly.entity_id
_entity_poly.type
_entity_poly.pdbx_seq_one_letter_code
_entity_poly.pdbx_strand_id
1 'polypeptide(L)'
;MKKLFYNILTMAIIATATVSFSSCEDEQIAYTLEGTWKGNMYISSYYDGRSYDATYTEITFLKDPYAYSSGNGYWVDYYSDAPWDYVANHIDWKVDFGTIYIYFVEEGTSLRISDYHLNNDRFYGWIDDGGNNVEFELYHTSTPYRDYRWGYDEWVDDWYYYSRSRGNGASDTTKVEKPIRYVRGK
;
A
#
# COMPACT_ATOMS: atom_id res chain seq x y z
N MET A 1 -25.76 -30.07 36.22
CA MET A 1 -24.39 -29.51 36.26
C MET A 1 -23.47 -30.16 35.23
N LYS A 2 -23.38 -31.50 35.11
CA LYS A 2 -22.47 -32.14 34.11
C LYS A 2 -22.73 -31.78 32.64
N LYS A 3 -24.02 -31.64 32.22
CA LYS A 3 -24.35 -31.26 30.81
C LYS A 3 -23.96 -29.80 30.48
N LEU A 4 -24.03 -28.89 31.44
CA LEU A 4 -23.63 -27.50 31.25
C LEU A 4 -22.11 -27.39 31.08
N PHE A 5 -21.33 -28.16 31.83
CA PHE A 5 -19.89 -28.20 31.73
C PHE A 5 -19.41 -28.76 30.37
N TYR A 6 -20.08 -29.79 29.83
CA TYR A 6 -19.75 -30.33 28.50
C TYR A 6 -20.03 -29.31 27.39
N ASN A 7 -21.13 -28.56 27.47
CA ASN A 7 -21.46 -27.54 26.47
C ASN A 7 -20.47 -26.36 26.49
N ILE A 8 -20.02 -25.92 27.66
CA ILE A 8 -19.01 -24.86 27.83
C ILE A 8 -17.65 -25.33 27.30
N LEU A 9 -17.25 -26.57 27.61
CA LEU A 9 -16.00 -27.15 27.14
C LEU A 9 -15.98 -27.32 25.62
N THR A 10 -17.09 -27.76 25.04
CA THR A 10 -17.21 -27.91 23.57
C THR A 10 -17.16 -26.56 22.85
N MET A 11 -17.83 -25.52 23.38
CA MET A 11 -17.75 -24.15 22.85
C MET A 11 -16.33 -23.58 22.93
N ALA A 12 -15.60 -23.83 24.02
CA ALA A 12 -14.23 -23.36 24.17
C ALA A 12 -13.29 -24.03 23.17
N ILE A 13 -13.44 -25.32 22.90
CA ILE A 13 -12.63 -26.06 21.91
C ILE A 13 -12.89 -25.57 20.49
N ILE A 14 -14.16 -25.30 20.12
CA ILE A 14 -14.51 -24.78 18.79
C ILE A 14 -13.94 -23.37 18.60
N ALA A 15 -14.02 -22.51 19.62
CA ALA A 15 -13.48 -21.16 19.55
C ALA A 15 -11.95 -21.13 19.38
N THR A 16 -11.22 -22.02 20.07
CA THR A 16 -9.76 -22.10 19.93
C THR A 16 -9.33 -22.69 18.58
N ALA A 17 -10.10 -23.63 18.00
CA ALA A 17 -9.79 -24.20 16.69
C ALA A 17 -9.92 -23.16 15.57
N THR A 18 -10.96 -22.32 15.58
CA THR A 18 -11.17 -21.31 14.53
C THR A 18 -10.08 -20.26 14.48
N VAL A 19 -9.56 -19.82 15.63
CA VAL A 19 -8.44 -18.86 15.69
C VAL A 19 -7.14 -19.46 15.13
N SER A 20 -6.90 -20.73 15.37
CA SER A 20 -5.68 -21.41 14.89
C SER A 20 -5.67 -21.60 13.38
N PHE A 21 -6.82 -21.84 12.75
CA PHE A 21 -6.91 -21.99 11.29
C PHE A 21 -6.71 -20.66 10.57
N SER A 22 -7.26 -19.56 11.06
CA SER A 22 -7.10 -18.23 10.49
C SER A 22 -5.64 -17.77 10.51
N SER A 23 -4.92 -18.03 11.60
CA SER A 23 -3.49 -17.67 11.71
C SER A 23 -2.60 -18.38 10.68
N CYS A 24 -2.88 -19.64 10.36
CA CYS A 24 -2.14 -20.38 9.33
C CYS A 24 -2.41 -19.84 7.93
N GLU A 25 -3.63 -19.39 7.65
CA GLU A 25 -3.98 -18.81 6.37
C GLU A 25 -3.31 -17.45 6.16
N ASP A 26 -3.35 -16.58 7.17
CA ASP A 26 -2.69 -15.26 7.13
C ASP A 26 -1.17 -15.38 6.93
N GLU A 27 -0.54 -16.36 7.57
CA GLU A 27 0.89 -16.64 7.38
C GLU A 27 1.20 -17.11 5.95
N GLN A 28 0.35 -17.95 5.36
CA GLN A 28 0.51 -18.42 4.00
C GLN A 28 0.36 -17.27 2.99
N ILE A 29 -0.61 -16.38 3.20
CA ILE A 29 -0.78 -15.16 2.39
C ILE A 29 0.47 -14.28 2.51
N ALA A 30 0.96 -14.02 3.72
CA ALA A 30 2.15 -13.22 3.96
C ALA A 30 3.41 -13.81 3.28
N TYR A 31 3.55 -15.13 3.30
CA TYR A 31 4.64 -15.82 2.61
C TYR A 31 4.55 -15.66 1.09
N THR A 32 3.35 -15.74 0.52
CA THR A 32 3.13 -15.58 -0.92
C THR A 32 3.30 -14.13 -1.38
N LEU A 33 2.97 -13.15 -0.50
CA LEU A 33 3.18 -11.72 -0.77
C LEU A 33 4.65 -11.32 -0.81
N GLU A 34 5.53 -12.02 -0.08
CA GLU A 34 6.94 -11.65 0.01
C GLU A 34 7.59 -11.52 -1.38
N GLY A 35 8.23 -10.38 -1.64
CA GLY A 35 8.88 -10.08 -2.91
C GLY A 35 8.41 -8.77 -3.52
N THR A 36 8.71 -8.57 -4.81
CA THR A 36 8.39 -7.36 -5.54
C THR A 36 7.32 -7.63 -6.59
N TRP A 37 6.30 -6.79 -6.58
CA TRP A 37 5.12 -6.86 -7.44
C TRP A 37 5.02 -5.59 -8.29
N LYS A 38 4.74 -5.73 -9.58
CA LYS A 38 4.66 -4.61 -10.52
C LYS A 38 3.44 -4.71 -11.41
N GLY A 39 2.74 -3.59 -11.58
CA GLY A 39 1.57 -3.52 -12.45
C GLY A 39 0.78 -2.24 -12.27
N ASN A 40 -0.53 -2.31 -12.48
CA ASN A 40 -1.39 -1.14 -12.38
C ASN A 40 -2.28 -1.24 -11.13
N MET A 41 -2.15 -0.24 -10.27
CA MET A 41 -2.98 -0.04 -9.07
C MET A 41 -3.98 1.10 -9.26
N TYR A 42 -4.01 1.74 -10.45
CA TYR A 42 -4.86 2.90 -10.77
C TYR A 42 -4.74 4.04 -9.75
N ILE A 43 -3.50 4.30 -9.33
CA ILE A 43 -3.18 5.40 -8.44
C ILE A 43 -3.13 6.70 -9.23
N SER A 44 -3.62 7.77 -8.63
CA SER A 44 -3.50 9.13 -9.15
C SER A 44 -3.08 10.07 -8.02
N SER A 45 -2.44 11.17 -8.38
CA SER A 45 -2.08 12.25 -7.46
C SER A 45 -2.68 13.56 -7.93
N TYR A 46 -3.35 14.28 -7.04
CA TYR A 46 -3.90 15.60 -7.31
C TYR A 46 -2.93 16.67 -6.80
N TYR A 47 -2.56 17.59 -7.70
CA TYR A 47 -1.64 18.66 -7.38
C TYR A 47 -1.88 19.86 -8.30
N ASP A 48 -1.87 21.08 -7.74
CA ASP A 48 -2.04 22.35 -8.47
C ASP A 48 -3.23 22.35 -9.46
N GLY A 49 -4.40 21.88 -8.97
CA GLY A 49 -5.63 21.84 -9.75
C GLY A 49 -5.69 20.76 -10.83
N ARG A 50 -4.73 19.84 -10.87
CA ARG A 50 -4.62 18.76 -11.86
C ARG A 50 -4.49 17.39 -11.21
N SER A 51 -4.99 16.39 -11.92
CA SER A 51 -4.80 14.98 -11.59
C SER A 51 -3.73 14.39 -12.50
N TYR A 52 -2.79 13.66 -11.90
CA TYR A 52 -1.70 12.96 -12.57
C TYR A 52 -1.85 11.47 -12.31
N ASP A 53 -1.95 10.68 -13.36
CA ASP A 53 -2.14 9.24 -13.26
C ASP A 53 -0.79 8.52 -13.21
N ALA A 54 -0.65 7.58 -12.27
CA ALA A 54 0.52 6.71 -12.26
C ALA A 54 0.50 5.77 -13.48
N THR A 55 1.61 5.67 -14.16
CA THR A 55 1.80 4.78 -15.31
C THR A 55 1.81 3.32 -14.86
N TYR A 56 2.45 3.04 -13.73
CA TYR A 56 2.47 1.77 -13.05
C TYR A 56 2.88 1.95 -11.59
N THR A 57 2.64 0.92 -10.80
CA THR A 57 3.04 0.83 -9.40
C THR A 57 3.98 -0.36 -9.20
N GLU A 58 4.95 -0.20 -8.32
CA GLU A 58 5.83 -1.27 -7.86
C GLU A 58 5.75 -1.36 -6.33
N ILE A 59 5.46 -2.55 -5.80
CA ILE A 59 5.33 -2.79 -4.37
C ILE A 59 6.30 -3.89 -3.97
N THR A 60 7.14 -3.63 -2.98
CA THR A 60 8.01 -4.64 -2.38
C THR A 60 7.54 -4.94 -0.97
N PHE A 61 7.15 -6.18 -0.73
CA PHE A 61 6.80 -6.71 0.59
C PHE A 61 8.00 -7.44 1.17
N LEU A 62 8.51 -6.96 2.29
CA LEU A 62 9.56 -7.59 3.08
C LEU A 62 8.92 -8.16 4.34
N LYS A 63 8.92 -9.48 4.47
CA LYS A 63 8.34 -10.15 5.64
C LYS A 63 9.24 -9.95 6.86
N ASP A 64 8.66 -9.64 8.01
CA ASP A 64 9.37 -9.63 9.29
C ASP A 64 9.71 -11.08 9.68
N PRO A 65 10.98 -11.44 9.90
CA PRO A 65 11.37 -12.79 10.29
C PRO A 65 10.84 -13.19 11.67
N TYR A 66 10.40 -12.25 12.50
CA TYR A 66 9.87 -12.48 13.84
C TYR A 66 8.35 -12.38 13.94
N ALA A 67 7.68 -11.96 12.84
CA ALA A 67 6.22 -11.87 12.76
C ALA A 67 5.69 -12.82 11.68
N TYR A 68 4.59 -13.51 11.98
CA TYR A 68 4.08 -14.56 11.08
C TYR A 68 3.37 -14.00 9.86
N SER A 69 2.66 -12.88 10.00
CA SER A 69 1.77 -12.34 8.97
C SER A 69 1.92 -10.84 8.75
N SER A 70 3.13 -10.29 8.96
CA SER A 70 3.39 -8.85 8.78
C SER A 70 4.82 -8.58 8.36
N GLY A 71 5.08 -7.32 7.99
CA GLY A 71 6.39 -6.86 7.60
C GLY A 71 6.38 -5.38 7.23
N ASN A 72 7.44 -4.97 6.58
CA ASN A 72 7.60 -3.64 6.00
C ASN A 72 7.89 -3.74 4.50
N GLY A 73 8.17 -2.62 3.85
CA GLY A 73 8.49 -2.63 2.44
C GLY A 73 8.42 -1.25 1.81
N TYR A 74 8.19 -1.26 0.51
CA TYR A 74 8.17 -0.04 -0.30
C TYR A 74 7.00 -0.08 -1.27
N TRP A 75 6.39 1.08 -1.49
CA TRP A 75 5.39 1.30 -2.52
C TRP A 75 5.81 2.49 -3.37
N VAL A 76 5.98 2.27 -4.67
CA VAL A 76 6.46 3.29 -5.61
C VAL A 76 5.48 3.42 -6.76
N ASP A 77 4.90 4.60 -6.92
CA ASP A 77 4.07 4.96 -8.06
C ASP A 77 4.89 5.78 -9.05
N TYR A 78 4.95 5.35 -10.31
CA TYR A 78 5.71 6.00 -11.37
C TYR A 78 4.79 6.81 -12.28
N TYR A 79 5.23 8.01 -12.65
CA TYR A 79 4.47 8.96 -13.46
C TYR A 79 5.25 9.35 -14.72
N SER A 80 4.52 9.63 -15.83
CA SER A 80 5.12 10.14 -17.07
C SER A 80 4.81 11.62 -17.30
N ASP A 81 3.70 12.12 -16.76
CA ASP A 81 3.17 13.46 -17.05
C ASP A 81 3.11 14.37 -15.82
N ALA A 82 3.58 13.89 -14.65
CA ALA A 82 3.66 14.67 -13.42
C ALA A 82 4.94 15.51 -13.36
N PRO A 83 5.01 16.53 -12.49
CA PRO A 83 6.25 17.27 -12.19
C PRO A 83 7.36 16.41 -11.53
N TRP A 84 7.04 15.20 -11.15
CA TRP A 84 7.95 14.20 -10.54
C TRP A 84 7.91 12.91 -11.36
N ASP A 85 8.99 12.15 -11.33
CA ASP A 85 9.10 10.87 -12.03
C ASP A 85 8.43 9.73 -11.26
N TYR A 86 8.47 9.76 -9.93
CA TYR A 86 7.87 8.77 -9.05
C TYR A 86 7.54 9.34 -7.67
N VAL A 87 6.71 8.63 -6.93
CA VAL A 87 6.46 8.84 -5.49
C VAL A 87 6.69 7.53 -4.78
N ALA A 88 7.66 7.52 -3.86
CA ALA A 88 8.01 6.35 -3.08
C ALA A 88 7.61 6.52 -1.62
N ASN A 89 7.02 5.49 -1.03
CA ASN A 89 6.64 5.42 0.37
C ASN A 89 7.22 4.17 1.01
N HIS A 90 7.70 4.28 2.24
CA HIS A 90 7.83 3.11 3.09
C HIS A 90 6.44 2.63 3.48
N ILE A 91 6.28 1.33 3.54
CA ILE A 91 5.05 0.72 4.00
C ILE A 91 5.31 -0.22 5.18
N ASP A 92 4.39 -0.18 6.15
CA ASP A 92 4.19 -1.25 7.11
C ASP A 92 2.95 -2.03 6.68
N TRP A 93 3.03 -3.35 6.66
CA TRP A 93 1.91 -4.17 6.23
C TRP A 93 1.64 -5.34 7.16
N LYS A 94 0.39 -5.79 7.19
CA LYS A 94 -0.02 -7.01 7.88
C LYS A 94 -1.17 -7.70 7.15
N VAL A 95 -1.26 -9.00 7.32
CA VAL A 95 -2.43 -9.80 6.98
C VAL A 95 -3.17 -10.15 8.26
N ASP A 96 -4.48 -9.95 8.28
CA ASP A 96 -5.34 -10.18 9.43
C ASP A 96 -6.71 -10.64 8.92
N PHE A 97 -7.11 -11.87 9.23
CA PHE A 97 -8.32 -12.52 8.71
C PHE A 97 -8.44 -12.45 7.18
N GLY A 98 -7.37 -12.75 6.44
CA GLY A 98 -7.31 -12.72 4.99
C GLY A 98 -7.32 -11.32 4.37
N THR A 99 -7.37 -10.26 5.17
CA THR A 99 -7.29 -8.87 4.70
C THR A 99 -5.87 -8.35 4.81
N ILE A 100 -5.37 -7.76 3.72
CA ILE A 100 -4.06 -7.11 3.68
C ILE A 100 -4.25 -5.65 4.05
N TYR A 101 -3.59 -5.20 5.12
CA TYR A 101 -3.55 -3.81 5.56
C TYR A 101 -2.19 -3.23 5.24
N ILE A 102 -2.16 -2.08 4.60
CA ILE A 102 -0.93 -1.36 4.21
C ILE A 102 -1.01 0.05 4.80
N TYR A 103 0.00 0.44 5.56
CA TYR A 103 0.17 1.78 6.10
C TYR A 103 1.32 2.47 5.39
N PHE A 104 1.09 3.67 4.85
CA PHE A 104 2.07 4.51 4.17
C PHE A 104 2.71 5.45 5.18
N VAL A 105 3.99 5.24 5.46
CA VAL A 105 4.70 5.92 6.56
C VAL A 105 4.79 7.43 6.31
N GLU A 106 5.19 7.85 5.11
CA GLU A 106 5.38 9.27 4.76
C GLU A 106 4.06 10.03 4.63
N GLU A 107 2.99 9.35 4.21
CA GLU A 107 1.68 9.98 4.02
C GLU A 107 0.80 9.93 5.27
N GLY A 108 1.06 9.00 6.19
CA GLY A 108 0.24 8.77 7.37
C GLY A 108 -1.16 8.20 7.04
N THR A 109 -1.30 7.55 5.89
CA THR A 109 -2.55 6.98 5.39
C THR A 109 -2.51 5.47 5.33
N SER A 110 -3.67 4.83 5.18
CA SER A 110 -3.77 3.36 5.10
C SER A 110 -4.63 2.92 3.94
N LEU A 111 -4.32 1.76 3.40
CA LEU A 111 -5.09 1.05 2.40
C LEU A 111 -5.39 -0.36 2.91
N ARG A 112 -6.53 -0.92 2.50
CA ARG A 112 -6.85 -2.32 2.74
C ARG A 112 -7.26 -3.02 1.45
N ILE A 113 -6.88 -4.31 1.33
CA ILE A 113 -7.22 -5.18 0.21
C ILE A 113 -7.84 -6.45 0.79
N SER A 114 -9.13 -6.66 0.56
CA SER A 114 -9.90 -7.79 1.13
C SER A 114 -10.48 -8.73 0.08
N ASP A 115 -10.66 -8.26 -1.16
CA ASP A 115 -11.18 -9.04 -2.28
C ASP A 115 -10.11 -9.18 -3.36
N TYR A 116 -9.34 -10.28 -3.28
CA TYR A 116 -8.19 -10.50 -4.15
C TYR A 116 -7.94 -11.99 -4.43
N HIS A 117 -7.14 -12.20 -5.45
CA HIS A 117 -6.50 -13.49 -5.76
C HIS A 117 -4.98 -13.30 -5.76
N LEU A 118 -4.30 -14.17 -5.04
CA LEU A 118 -2.85 -14.15 -4.88
C LEU A 118 -2.27 -15.54 -5.14
N ASN A 119 -1.25 -15.61 -6.00
CA ASN A 119 -0.40 -16.76 -6.20
C ASN A 119 1.05 -16.29 -6.43
N ASN A 120 1.97 -17.21 -6.70
CA ASN A 120 3.40 -16.89 -6.83
C ASN A 120 3.73 -15.93 -7.99
N ASP A 121 2.88 -15.79 -8.99
CA ASP A 121 3.14 -15.02 -10.19
C ASP A 121 2.26 -13.79 -10.34
N ARG A 122 1.05 -13.80 -9.73
CA ARG A 122 0.00 -12.82 -9.98
C ARG A 122 -0.75 -12.46 -8.70
N PHE A 123 -0.95 -11.15 -8.50
CA PHE A 123 -1.73 -10.56 -7.43
C PHE A 123 -2.73 -9.57 -8.03
N TYR A 124 -4.02 -9.86 -7.96
CA TYR A 124 -5.06 -9.04 -8.56
C TYR A 124 -6.33 -9.06 -7.71
N GLY A 125 -7.14 -8.05 -7.82
CA GLY A 125 -8.37 -7.93 -7.05
C GLY A 125 -8.93 -6.52 -7.07
N TRP A 126 -9.59 -6.15 -5.98
CA TRP A 126 -10.26 -4.88 -5.82
C TRP A 126 -9.77 -4.14 -4.60
N ILE A 127 -9.56 -2.83 -4.74
CA ILE A 127 -9.27 -1.91 -3.65
C ILE A 127 -10.56 -1.18 -3.31
N ASP A 128 -10.95 -1.19 -2.04
CA ASP A 128 -12.04 -0.39 -1.52
C ASP A 128 -11.48 0.94 -1.00
N ASP A 129 -11.78 2.03 -1.70
CA ASP A 129 -11.41 3.40 -1.35
C ASP A 129 -12.61 4.17 -0.72
N GLY A 130 -13.50 3.44 -0.02
CA GLY A 130 -14.61 4.06 0.70
C GLY A 130 -15.79 4.51 -0.17
N GLY A 131 -15.85 4.08 -1.44
CA GLY A 131 -16.97 4.39 -2.35
C GLY A 131 -16.78 3.90 -3.78
N ASN A 132 -15.56 3.58 -4.17
CA ASN A 132 -15.24 3.03 -5.48
C ASN A 132 -14.41 1.76 -5.32
N ASN A 133 -14.85 0.68 -5.95
CA ASN A 133 -14.02 -0.50 -6.09
C ASN A 133 -13.15 -0.34 -7.33
N VAL A 134 -11.84 -0.34 -7.14
CA VAL A 134 -10.85 -0.22 -8.21
C VAL A 134 -10.16 -1.56 -8.41
N GLU A 135 -10.29 -2.11 -9.61
CA GLU A 135 -9.60 -3.34 -10.00
C GLU A 135 -8.10 -3.07 -10.14
N PHE A 136 -7.26 -3.93 -9.58
CA PHE A 136 -5.81 -3.87 -9.74
C PHE A 136 -5.26 -5.20 -10.25
N GLU A 137 -4.10 -5.14 -10.87
CA GLU A 137 -3.37 -6.32 -11.31
C GLU A 137 -1.86 -6.08 -11.27
N LEU A 138 -1.17 -6.96 -10.52
CA LEU A 138 0.27 -6.95 -10.35
C LEU A 138 0.86 -8.31 -10.68
N TYR A 139 2.08 -8.31 -11.17
CA TYR A 139 2.87 -9.49 -11.49
C TYR A 139 4.12 -9.53 -10.63
N HIS A 140 4.50 -10.71 -10.15
CA HIS A 140 5.71 -10.90 -9.39
C HIS A 140 6.93 -10.62 -10.28
N THR A 141 7.91 -9.90 -9.73
CA THR A 141 9.13 -9.51 -10.47
C THR A 141 10.35 -9.52 -9.56
N SER A 142 11.52 -9.59 -10.15
CA SER A 142 12.81 -9.53 -9.45
C SER A 142 13.48 -8.17 -9.62
N THR A 143 12.74 -7.07 -9.46
CA THR A 143 13.33 -5.72 -9.58
C THR A 143 14.32 -5.47 -8.44
N PRO A 144 15.57 -5.08 -8.73
CA PRO A 144 16.51 -4.76 -7.67
C PRO A 144 16.12 -3.47 -6.95
N TYR A 145 16.40 -3.41 -5.64
CA TYR A 145 16.25 -2.22 -4.83
C TYR A 145 16.95 -1.01 -5.50
N ARG A 146 16.28 0.14 -5.46
CA ARG A 146 16.82 1.43 -5.86
C ARG A 146 16.85 2.36 -4.66
N ASP A 147 17.77 3.30 -4.67
CA ASP A 147 17.78 4.39 -3.69
C ASP A 147 16.72 5.41 -4.12
N TYR A 148 15.58 5.41 -3.41
CA TYR A 148 14.46 6.30 -3.68
C TYR A 148 14.51 7.54 -2.79
N ARG A 149 13.99 8.65 -3.28
CA ARG A 149 13.55 9.78 -2.46
C ARG A 149 12.13 9.47 -1.95
N TRP A 150 11.90 9.71 -0.68
CA TRP A 150 10.68 9.25 -0.01
C TRP A 150 9.64 10.35 0.14
N GLY A 151 8.39 10.02 -0.16
CA GLY A 151 7.26 10.93 -0.10
C GLY A 151 7.28 12.02 -1.17
N TYR A 152 6.46 13.04 -0.96
CA TYR A 152 6.39 14.21 -1.85
C TYR A 152 7.31 15.34 -1.41
N ASP A 153 7.74 15.39 -0.15
CA ASP A 153 8.43 16.55 0.44
C ASP A 153 9.73 16.88 -0.29
N GLU A 154 10.52 15.88 -0.65
CA GLU A 154 11.78 16.08 -1.35
C GLU A 154 11.61 16.61 -2.80
N TRP A 155 10.49 16.27 -3.46
CA TRP A 155 10.18 16.76 -4.80
C TRP A 155 9.66 18.19 -4.79
N VAL A 156 8.86 18.53 -3.79
CA VAL A 156 8.31 19.89 -3.62
C VAL A 156 9.41 20.90 -3.35
N ASP A 157 10.43 20.57 -2.57
CA ASP A 157 11.56 21.44 -2.30
C ASP A 157 12.40 21.71 -3.56
N ASP A 158 12.73 20.69 -4.35
CA ASP A 158 13.45 20.84 -5.62
C ASP A 158 12.67 21.68 -6.63
N TRP A 159 11.35 21.49 -6.74
CA TRP A 159 10.47 22.26 -7.61
C TRP A 159 10.35 23.72 -7.16
N TYR A 160 10.25 23.97 -5.87
CA TYR A 160 10.21 25.31 -5.29
C TYR A 160 11.48 26.10 -5.59
N TYR A 161 12.65 25.47 -5.49
CA TYR A 161 13.94 26.07 -5.88
C TYR A 161 13.99 26.35 -7.39
N TYR A 162 13.52 25.45 -8.24
CA TYR A 162 13.58 25.59 -9.68
C TYR A 162 12.59 26.67 -10.21
N SER A 163 11.40 26.79 -9.66
CA SER A 163 10.45 27.83 -10.02
C SER A 163 10.85 29.21 -9.51
N ARG A 164 11.53 29.30 -8.36
CA ARG A 164 12.04 30.56 -7.81
C ARG A 164 13.23 31.13 -8.58
N SER A 165 14.05 30.28 -9.21
CA SER A 165 15.19 30.71 -10.03
C SER A 165 14.75 31.29 -11.39
N ARG A 166 13.50 31.11 -11.82
CA ARG A 166 12.93 31.67 -13.06
C ARG A 166 12.07 32.90 -12.91
N GLY A 167 11.68 33.28 -11.70
CA GLY A 167 10.76 34.40 -11.42
C GLY A 167 11.39 35.49 -10.59
N ASN A 168 11.47 36.72 -11.12
CA ASN A 168 11.82 37.93 -10.35
C ASN A 168 10.85 38.12 -9.18
N GLY A 169 11.39 38.04 -7.96
CA GLY A 169 10.99 38.77 -6.78
C GLY A 169 9.50 38.94 -6.49
N ALA A 170 8.88 37.94 -5.84
CA ALA A 170 7.78 38.18 -4.92
C ALA A 170 7.92 37.17 -3.78
N SER A 171 8.11 37.68 -2.56
CA SER A 171 8.04 36.88 -1.34
C SER A 171 6.58 36.62 -1.04
N ASP A 172 6.03 35.57 -1.64
CA ASP A 172 4.75 35.04 -1.20
C ASP A 172 5.04 33.68 -0.53
N THR A 173 4.87 33.65 0.80
CA THR A 173 4.91 32.44 1.61
C THR A 173 3.62 31.63 1.40
N THR A 174 3.24 31.37 0.18
CA THR A 174 2.17 30.43 -0.14
C THR A 174 2.66 29.06 0.27
N LYS A 175 1.96 28.48 1.23
CA LYS A 175 2.12 27.08 1.63
C LYS A 175 2.05 26.23 0.35
N VAL A 176 3.16 25.59 -0.03
CA VAL A 176 3.16 24.69 -1.17
C VAL A 176 2.19 23.55 -0.83
N GLU A 177 1.12 23.45 -1.61
CA GLU A 177 0.12 22.42 -1.45
C GLU A 177 0.78 21.08 -1.79
N LYS A 178 0.71 20.10 -0.87
CA LYS A 178 1.26 18.78 -1.11
C LYS A 178 0.34 18.01 -2.06
N PRO A 179 0.88 17.21 -2.99
CA PRO A 179 0.05 16.31 -3.77
C PRO A 179 -0.75 15.35 -2.87
N ILE A 180 -1.99 15.09 -3.27
CA ILE A 180 -2.88 14.15 -2.57
C ILE A 180 -3.02 12.91 -3.45
N ARG A 181 -2.58 11.77 -2.93
CA ARG A 181 -2.70 10.47 -3.57
C ARG A 181 -4.08 9.87 -3.34
N TYR A 182 -4.64 9.26 -4.35
CA TYR A 182 -5.91 8.55 -4.27
C TYR A 182 -5.97 7.41 -5.30
N VAL A 183 -6.85 6.44 -5.05
CA VAL A 183 -7.15 5.35 -5.98
C VAL A 183 -8.24 5.82 -6.93
N ARG A 184 -7.99 5.76 -8.23
CA ARG A 184 -8.92 6.25 -9.23
C ARG A 184 -10.00 5.19 -9.52
N GLY A 185 -11.26 5.47 -9.17
CA GLY A 185 -12.41 4.72 -9.68
C GLY A 185 -12.56 4.91 -11.20
N LYS A 186 -12.96 3.86 -11.92
CA LYS A 186 -13.31 3.92 -13.34
C LYS A 186 -14.60 4.68 -13.55
#